data_a2b022700779ad0bafe6b989473bcb2f
#
_entry.id   a2b022700779ad0bafe6b989473bcb2f
#
_cell.length_a   1.000
_cell.length_b   1.000
_cell.length_c   1.000
_cell.angle_alpha   90.00
_cell.angle_beta   90.00
_cell.angle_gamma   90.00
#
_symmetry.space_group_name_H-M   'P 1'
#
loop_
_entity.id
_entity.type
_entity.pdbx_description
1 polymer ?
#
loop_
_entity_poly.entity_id
_entity_poly.type
_entity_poly.pdbx_seq_one_letter_code
_entity_poly.pdbx_strand_id
1 'polypeptide(L)'
;QRQMCIRDRALYGTRQSKDGQYVDLIVRGSHVKNDYTVYNEMHHKLDGNYKTWGLSFSAEYGKRFVQANGFYFDPSLELTAGHLNGKDYDAVSDYAGGKKMHVQQDGINSVIGRLGLGIGCETETSNLFAKVALAHEFGGTIRSTFSAAGEPTSSTEVDLKDTWVDLELGGSWQMNKDTYLY
;
A
#
# COMPACT_ATOMS: atom_id res chain seq x y z
N GLN A 1 -6.88 -22.70 -6.13
CA GLN A 1 -5.44 -22.45 -5.96
C GLN A 1 -5.13 -21.07 -6.55
N ARG A 2 -4.39 -20.24 -5.84
CA ARG A 2 -3.94 -18.92 -6.32
C ARG A 2 -2.42 -18.92 -6.39
N GLN A 3 -1.88 -18.46 -7.49
CA GLN A 3 -0.47 -18.17 -7.62
C GLN A 3 -0.32 -16.71 -8.03
N MET A 4 0.35 -15.93 -7.21
CA MET A 4 0.61 -14.52 -7.47
C MET A 4 2.11 -14.28 -7.46
N CYS A 5 2.61 -13.69 -8.55
CA CYS A 5 4.00 -13.24 -8.66
C CYS A 5 4.02 -11.72 -8.73
N ILE A 6 4.74 -11.09 -7.80
CA ILE A 6 4.96 -9.65 -7.78
C ILE A 6 6.44 -9.38 -7.98
N ARG A 7 6.76 -8.49 -8.90
CA ARG A 7 8.11 -7.98 -9.11
C ARG A 7 8.11 -6.48 -8.89
N ASP A 8 8.83 -6.04 -7.87
CA ASP A 8 8.94 -4.63 -7.49
C ASP A 8 10.34 -4.10 -7.70
N ARG A 9 10.42 -2.82 -8.09
CA ARG A 9 11.65 -2.03 -8.08
C ARG A 9 11.33 -0.67 -7.45
N ALA A 10 12.22 -0.23 -6.57
CA ALA A 10 12.06 1.04 -5.88
C ALA A 10 13.36 1.85 -5.91
N LEU A 11 13.21 3.15 -6.04
CA LEU A 11 14.26 4.15 -5.88
C LEU A 11 13.95 4.97 -4.63
N TYR A 12 14.96 5.17 -3.80
CA TYR A 12 14.87 5.93 -2.56
C TYR A 12 15.79 7.12 -2.62
N GLY A 13 15.31 8.26 -2.15
CA GLY A 13 16.11 9.45 -1.95
C GLY A 13 15.81 10.06 -0.58
N THR A 14 16.83 10.30 0.22
CA THR A 14 16.71 10.92 1.54
C THR A 14 17.65 12.11 1.64
N ARG A 15 17.14 13.22 2.12
CA ARG A 15 17.93 14.39 2.48
C ARG A 15 17.63 14.81 3.91
N GLN A 16 18.68 14.92 4.71
CA GLN A 16 18.60 15.45 6.05
C GLN A 16 19.36 16.78 6.15
N SER A 17 18.79 17.72 6.88
CA SER A 17 19.39 18.98 7.21
C SER A 17 19.93 18.98 8.65
N LYS A 18 20.92 19.82 8.95
CA LYS A 18 21.50 19.93 10.28
C LYS A 18 20.55 20.46 11.36
N ASP A 19 19.49 21.15 10.94
CA ASP A 19 18.44 21.69 11.82
C ASP A 19 17.29 20.70 12.10
N GLY A 20 17.45 19.43 11.72
CA GLY A 20 16.48 18.35 11.95
C GLY A 20 15.41 18.19 10.89
N GLN A 21 15.43 18.98 9.81
CA GLN A 21 14.54 18.79 8.68
C GLN A 21 14.96 17.57 7.87
N TYR A 22 13.98 16.82 7.35
CA TYR A 22 14.23 15.71 6.46
C TYR A 22 13.18 15.64 5.34
N VAL A 23 13.61 15.15 4.20
CA VAL A 23 12.77 14.86 3.05
C VAL A 23 13.10 13.47 2.56
N ASP A 24 12.09 12.61 2.48
CA ASP A 24 12.20 11.27 1.93
C ASP A 24 11.34 11.16 0.67
N LEU A 25 11.94 10.63 -0.38
CA LEU A 25 11.27 10.38 -1.66
C LEU A 25 11.40 8.90 -2.01
N ILE A 26 10.30 8.30 -2.41
CA ILE A 26 10.25 6.91 -2.84
C ILE A 26 9.46 6.84 -4.15
N VAL A 27 10.07 6.22 -5.15
CA VAL A 27 9.38 5.86 -6.40
C VAL A 27 9.42 4.35 -6.53
N ARG A 28 8.27 3.73 -6.71
CA ARG A 28 8.14 2.28 -6.83
C ARG A 28 7.38 1.90 -8.08
N GLY A 29 7.94 0.97 -8.85
CA GLY A 29 7.26 0.30 -9.95
C GLY A 29 7.00 -1.16 -9.61
N SER A 30 5.80 -1.65 -9.91
CA SER A 30 5.37 -3.00 -9.62
C SER A 30 4.80 -3.66 -10.87
N HIS A 31 5.13 -4.93 -11.08
CA HIS A 31 4.51 -5.78 -12.09
C HIS A 31 3.89 -6.99 -11.40
N VAL A 32 2.59 -7.18 -11.59
CA VAL A 32 1.81 -8.24 -10.94
C VAL A 32 1.28 -9.20 -11.99
N LYS A 33 1.56 -10.47 -11.79
CA LYS A 33 0.94 -11.57 -12.53
C LYS A 33 0.14 -12.42 -11.57
N ASN A 34 -1.13 -12.64 -11.86
CA ASN A 34 -2.01 -13.44 -11.02
C ASN A 34 -2.70 -14.52 -11.86
N ASP A 35 -2.53 -15.76 -11.45
CA ASP A 35 -3.23 -16.91 -11.98
C ASP A 35 -4.12 -17.46 -10.88
N TYR A 36 -5.39 -17.66 -11.15
CA TYR A 36 -6.32 -18.21 -10.16
C TYR A 36 -7.23 -19.28 -10.73
N THR A 37 -7.59 -20.21 -9.87
CA THR A 37 -8.60 -21.24 -10.12
C THR A 37 -9.57 -21.20 -8.96
N VAL A 38 -10.85 -21.05 -9.26
CA VAL A 38 -11.94 -21.15 -8.28
C VAL A 38 -12.94 -22.20 -8.68
N TYR A 39 -13.59 -22.80 -7.70
CA TYR A 39 -14.68 -23.75 -7.89
C TYR A 39 -15.96 -23.16 -7.30
N ASN A 40 -17.07 -23.27 -8.03
CA ASN A 40 -18.38 -22.92 -7.48
C ASN A 40 -18.92 -24.03 -6.57
N GLU A 41 -20.07 -23.80 -5.94
CA GLU A 41 -20.72 -24.78 -5.08
C GLU A 41 -21.06 -26.11 -5.77
N MET A 42 -21.18 -26.12 -7.09
CA MET A 42 -21.39 -27.32 -7.92
C MET A 42 -20.09 -27.93 -8.42
N HIS A 43 -18.92 -27.53 -7.86
CA HIS A 43 -17.58 -28.01 -8.25
C HIS A 43 -17.16 -27.71 -9.70
N HIS A 44 -17.82 -26.76 -10.38
CA HIS A 44 -17.35 -26.31 -11.68
C HIS A 44 -16.13 -25.38 -11.51
N LYS A 45 -15.16 -25.60 -12.34
CA LYS A 45 -13.87 -24.90 -12.35
C LYS A 45 -13.97 -23.59 -13.13
N LEU A 46 -13.43 -22.53 -12.58
CA LEU A 46 -13.22 -21.26 -13.25
C LEU A 46 -11.75 -20.89 -13.18
N ASP A 47 -11.10 -20.78 -14.31
CA ASP A 47 -9.71 -20.37 -14.44
C ASP A 47 -9.63 -18.95 -15.00
N GLY A 48 -8.78 -18.13 -14.41
CA GLY A 48 -8.48 -16.80 -14.90
C GLY A 48 -7.02 -16.41 -14.66
N ASN A 49 -6.47 -15.63 -15.57
CA ASN A 49 -5.15 -15.04 -15.40
C ASN A 49 -5.14 -13.58 -15.86
N TYR A 50 -4.34 -12.77 -15.20
CA TYR A 50 -4.12 -11.40 -15.63
C TYR A 50 -2.73 -10.90 -15.23
N LYS A 51 -2.27 -9.90 -15.97
CA LYS A 51 -1.06 -9.15 -15.70
C LYS A 51 -1.41 -7.68 -15.56
N THR A 52 -0.83 -7.02 -14.58
CA THR A 52 -0.99 -5.58 -14.39
C THR A 52 0.30 -4.97 -13.89
N TRP A 53 0.43 -3.66 -14.02
CA TRP A 53 1.55 -2.91 -13.50
C TRP A 53 1.04 -1.75 -12.64
N GLY A 54 1.85 -1.34 -11.68
CA GLY A 54 1.59 -0.22 -10.81
C GLY A 54 2.79 0.69 -10.71
N LEU A 55 2.52 1.96 -10.47
CA LEU A 55 3.51 2.98 -10.18
C LEU A 55 3.08 3.74 -8.95
N SER A 56 3.99 3.95 -8.00
CA SER A 56 3.73 4.76 -6.82
C SER A 56 4.86 5.74 -6.57
N PHE A 57 4.49 6.89 -6.06
CA PHE A 57 5.37 7.96 -5.62
C PHE A 57 4.99 8.34 -4.20
N SER A 58 5.97 8.44 -3.31
CA SER A 58 5.77 8.89 -1.94
C SER A 58 6.78 9.98 -1.61
N ALA A 59 6.32 11.04 -0.97
CA ALA A 59 7.13 12.11 -0.45
C ALA A 59 6.74 12.37 1.01
N GLU A 60 7.73 12.38 1.89
CA GLU A 60 7.56 12.73 3.29
C GLU A 60 8.47 13.90 3.63
N TYR A 61 7.91 14.89 4.31
CA TYR A 61 8.63 16.01 4.90
C TYR A 61 8.36 16.06 6.38
N GLY A 62 9.41 16.20 7.17
CA GLY A 62 9.29 16.35 8.60
C GLY A 62 10.42 17.16 9.19
N LYS A 63 10.24 17.54 10.43
CA LYS A 63 11.27 18.20 11.21
C LYS A 63 11.27 17.66 12.63
N ARG A 64 12.43 17.22 13.08
CA ARG A 64 12.64 16.78 14.46
C ARG A 64 13.12 17.93 15.31
N PHE A 65 12.37 18.20 16.36
CA PHE A 65 12.72 19.17 17.40
C PHE A 65 13.26 18.44 18.61
N VAL A 66 14.54 18.59 18.89
CA VAL A 66 15.23 17.92 20.01
C VAL A 66 15.44 18.92 21.14
N GLN A 67 15.08 18.54 22.36
CA GLN A 67 15.34 19.30 23.57
C GLN A 67 16.60 18.80 24.29
N ALA A 68 17.18 19.66 25.14
CA ALA A 68 18.41 19.35 25.86
C ALA A 68 18.31 18.15 26.82
N ASN A 69 17.12 17.80 27.27
CA ASN A 69 16.85 16.65 28.15
C ASN A 69 16.65 15.32 27.41
N GLY A 70 16.87 15.28 26.10
CA GLY A 70 16.69 14.10 25.26
C GLY A 70 15.27 13.88 24.74
N PHE A 71 14.31 14.69 25.14
CA PHE A 71 12.97 14.69 24.53
C PHE A 71 12.99 15.27 23.13
N TYR A 72 12.22 14.67 22.23
CA TYR A 72 11.99 15.21 20.90
C TYR A 72 10.54 15.05 20.49
N PHE A 73 10.11 15.90 19.57
CA PHE A 73 8.87 15.72 18.82
C PHE A 73 9.13 15.94 17.33
N ASP A 74 8.43 15.18 16.52
CA ASP A 74 8.71 14.97 15.10
C ASP A 74 7.39 15.07 14.30
N PRO A 75 6.94 16.30 13.99
CA PRO A 75 5.82 16.48 13.08
C PRO A 75 6.25 16.12 11.65
N SER A 76 5.38 15.45 10.93
CA SER A 76 5.62 15.02 9.55
C SER A 76 4.38 15.10 8.69
N LEU A 77 4.60 15.32 7.40
CA LEU A 77 3.57 15.29 6.37
C LEU A 77 4.04 14.34 5.28
N GLU A 78 3.20 13.37 4.94
CA GLU A 78 3.46 12.41 3.87
C GLU A 78 2.35 12.48 2.82
N LEU A 79 2.75 12.44 1.57
CA LEU A 79 1.84 12.32 0.43
C LEU A 79 2.27 11.13 -0.40
N THR A 80 1.36 10.21 -0.63
CA THR A 80 1.57 9.03 -1.47
C THR A 80 0.57 9.03 -2.60
N ALA A 81 1.06 8.98 -3.84
CA ALA A 81 0.24 8.84 -5.03
C ALA A 81 0.57 7.51 -5.71
N GLY A 82 -0.44 6.76 -6.08
CA GLY A 82 -0.29 5.48 -6.74
C GLY A 82 -1.23 5.35 -7.93
N HIS A 83 -0.77 4.64 -8.94
CA HIS A 83 -1.57 4.23 -10.08
C HIS A 83 -1.39 2.75 -10.32
N LEU A 84 -2.50 2.02 -10.37
CA LEU A 84 -2.58 0.64 -10.80
C LEU A 84 -3.30 0.60 -12.14
N ASN A 85 -2.65 0.02 -13.15
CA ASN A 85 -3.24 -0.08 -14.47
C ASN A 85 -4.48 -0.98 -14.46
N GLY A 86 -5.47 -0.63 -15.28
CA GLY A 86 -6.64 -1.45 -15.53
C GLY A 86 -6.25 -2.79 -16.19
N LYS A 87 -7.13 -3.76 -16.08
CA LYS A 87 -6.92 -5.10 -16.63
C LYS A 87 -8.19 -5.60 -17.29
N ASP A 88 -8.00 -6.22 -18.46
CA ASP A 88 -9.01 -6.97 -19.17
C ASP A 88 -8.52 -8.41 -19.30
N TYR A 89 -9.37 -9.36 -18.98
CA TYR A 89 -9.05 -10.76 -19.13
C TYR A 89 -10.31 -11.62 -19.28
N ASP A 90 -10.12 -12.80 -19.86
CA ASP A 90 -11.17 -13.79 -19.97
C ASP A 90 -10.99 -14.85 -18.89
N ALA A 91 -12.06 -15.12 -18.15
CA ALA A 91 -12.15 -16.27 -17.26
C ALA A 91 -12.89 -17.39 -17.97
N VAL A 92 -12.33 -18.59 -17.90
CA VAL A 92 -12.90 -19.78 -18.57
C VAL A 92 -13.52 -20.70 -17.52
N SER A 93 -14.80 -21.02 -17.70
CA SER A 93 -15.52 -21.99 -16.87
C SER A 93 -15.68 -23.32 -17.60
N ASP A 94 -15.55 -24.42 -16.89
CA ASP A 94 -15.85 -25.77 -17.38
C ASP A 94 -17.38 -26.06 -17.45
N TYR A 95 -18.19 -25.16 -16.90
CA TYR A 95 -19.63 -25.24 -17.01
C TYR A 95 -20.12 -24.92 -18.45
N ALA A 96 -21.09 -25.73 -18.93
CA ALA A 96 -21.74 -25.55 -20.22
C ALA A 96 -20.79 -25.40 -21.44
N GLY A 97 -19.73 -26.22 -21.51
CA GLY A 97 -18.89 -26.32 -22.68
C GLY A 97 -17.82 -25.23 -22.83
N GLY A 98 -17.37 -24.66 -21.72
CA GLY A 98 -16.23 -23.73 -21.74
C GLY A 98 -16.66 -22.28 -22.03
N LYS A 99 -17.77 -21.81 -21.47
CA LYS A 99 -18.18 -20.41 -21.59
C LYS A 99 -17.10 -19.48 -21.06
N LYS A 100 -16.72 -18.49 -21.86
CA LYS A 100 -15.82 -17.41 -21.49
C LYS A 100 -16.59 -16.27 -20.85
N MET A 101 -16.11 -15.82 -19.71
CA MET A 101 -16.54 -14.61 -19.08
C MET A 101 -15.48 -13.53 -19.25
N HIS A 102 -15.85 -12.41 -19.86
CA HIS A 102 -14.96 -11.27 -19.96
C HIS A 102 -15.02 -10.42 -18.70
N VAL A 103 -13.86 -10.16 -18.10
CA VAL A 103 -13.70 -9.33 -16.91
C VAL A 103 -12.90 -8.10 -17.28
N GLN A 104 -13.48 -6.93 -17.06
CA GLN A 104 -12.84 -5.64 -17.24
C GLN A 104 -12.76 -4.92 -15.90
N GLN A 105 -11.56 -4.53 -15.51
CA GLN A 105 -11.33 -3.71 -14.32
C GLN A 105 -10.60 -2.44 -14.73
N ASP A 106 -11.19 -1.28 -14.39
CA ASP A 106 -10.59 0.01 -14.66
C ASP A 106 -9.33 0.23 -13.82
N GLY A 107 -8.44 1.09 -14.30
CA GLY A 107 -7.28 1.54 -13.55
C GLY A 107 -7.67 2.25 -12.26
N ILE A 108 -6.81 2.14 -11.25
CA ILE A 108 -7.02 2.71 -9.92
C ILE A 108 -6.00 3.80 -9.69
N ASN A 109 -6.46 4.98 -9.30
CA ASN A 109 -5.64 6.07 -8.81
C ASN A 109 -5.90 6.25 -7.32
N SER A 110 -4.82 6.28 -6.54
CA SER A 110 -4.87 6.47 -5.09
C SER A 110 -3.99 7.65 -4.72
N VAL A 111 -4.51 8.53 -3.87
CA VAL A 111 -3.75 9.63 -3.27
C VAL A 111 -4.04 9.63 -1.78
N ILE A 112 -3.01 9.34 -0.98
CA ILE A 112 -3.10 9.29 0.47
C ILE A 112 -2.27 10.42 1.05
N GLY A 113 -2.91 11.26 1.85
CA GLY A 113 -2.26 12.24 2.71
C GLY A 113 -2.16 11.71 4.14
N ARG A 114 -1.01 11.88 4.78
CA ARG A 114 -0.78 11.49 6.17
C ARG A 114 -0.14 12.64 6.92
N LEU A 115 -0.76 13.02 8.04
CA LEU A 115 -0.24 14.01 8.98
C LEU A 115 0.16 13.27 10.26
N GLY A 116 1.44 13.29 10.61
CA GLY A 116 2.00 12.55 11.72
C GLY A 116 2.62 13.46 12.78
N LEU A 117 2.58 12.99 14.01
CA LEU A 117 3.30 13.55 15.15
C LEU A 117 3.98 12.43 15.91
N GLY A 118 5.31 12.43 15.92
CA GLY A 118 6.14 11.57 16.76
C GLY A 118 6.57 12.30 18.02
N ILE A 119 6.60 11.60 19.13
CA ILE A 119 7.20 12.04 20.38
C ILE A 119 8.13 10.95 20.88
N GLY A 120 9.24 11.33 21.48
CA GLY A 120 10.17 10.35 22.01
C GLY A 120 11.14 10.93 23.01
N CYS A 121 11.86 10.01 23.63
CA CYS A 121 12.99 10.31 24.52
C CYS A 121 14.18 9.45 24.12
N GLU A 122 15.27 10.10 23.84
CA GLU A 122 16.52 9.46 23.46
C GLU A 122 17.59 9.76 24.53
N THR A 123 18.22 8.70 24.98
CA THR A 123 19.39 8.76 25.87
C THR A 123 20.57 8.05 25.21
N GLU A 124 21.75 8.04 25.82
CA GLU A 124 22.92 7.34 25.27
C GLU A 124 22.70 5.84 25.08
N THR A 125 21.79 5.23 25.85
CA THR A 125 21.56 3.78 25.87
C THR A 125 20.17 3.35 25.48
N SER A 126 19.23 4.29 25.35
CA SER A 126 17.84 3.95 25.06
C SER A 126 17.16 4.99 24.17
N ASN A 127 16.18 4.51 23.40
CA ASN A 127 15.26 5.32 22.64
C ASN A 127 13.86 4.77 22.84
N LEU A 128 12.94 5.61 23.30
CA LEU A 128 11.52 5.28 23.44
C LEU A 128 10.72 6.28 22.64
N PHE A 129 9.81 5.82 21.80
CA PHE A 129 8.99 6.70 20.96
C PHE A 129 7.55 6.21 20.83
N ALA A 130 6.69 7.17 20.53
CA ALA A 130 5.31 6.97 20.11
C ALA A 130 5.02 7.87 18.91
N LYS A 131 4.32 7.36 17.92
CA LYS A 131 3.87 8.13 16.75
C LYS A 131 2.39 7.93 16.55
N VAL A 132 1.68 9.02 16.32
CA VAL A 132 0.29 9.02 15.88
C VAL A 132 0.21 9.72 14.53
N ALA A 133 -0.55 9.18 13.61
CA ALA A 133 -0.78 9.76 12.31
C ALA A 133 -2.25 9.69 11.92
N LEU A 134 -2.75 10.76 11.32
CA LEU A 134 -4.05 10.82 10.67
C LEU A 134 -3.82 10.69 9.17
N ALA A 135 -4.44 9.69 8.56
CA ALA A 135 -4.34 9.41 7.14
C ALA A 135 -5.69 9.48 6.46
N HIS A 136 -5.71 10.00 5.24
CA HIS A 136 -6.90 10.11 4.42
C HIS A 136 -6.61 9.74 2.97
N GLU A 137 -7.46 8.89 2.40
CA GLU A 137 -7.49 8.56 0.98
C GLU A 137 -8.38 9.55 0.23
N PHE A 138 -7.80 10.34 -0.67
CA PHE A 138 -8.49 11.36 -1.46
C PHE A 138 -9.06 10.85 -2.78
N GLY A 139 -8.59 9.69 -3.25
CA GLY A 139 -9.00 9.06 -4.49
C GLY A 139 -9.27 7.57 -4.27
N GLY A 140 -9.32 6.81 -5.35
CA GLY A 140 -9.42 5.36 -5.25
C GLY A 140 -10.84 4.82 -5.34
N THR A 141 -11.37 4.78 -6.54
CA THR A 141 -12.58 4.03 -6.86
C THR A 141 -12.19 2.82 -7.71
N ILE A 142 -12.64 1.63 -7.31
CA ILE A 142 -12.47 0.39 -8.07
C ILE A 142 -13.77 0.09 -8.80
N ARG A 143 -13.71 -0.01 -10.13
CA ARG A 143 -14.82 -0.43 -10.97
C ARG A 143 -14.46 -1.72 -11.70
N SER A 144 -15.30 -2.73 -11.58
CA SER A 144 -15.17 -3.99 -12.27
C SER A 144 -16.44 -4.30 -13.05
N THR A 145 -16.28 -4.72 -14.30
CA THR A 145 -17.38 -5.10 -15.18
C THR A 145 -17.22 -6.55 -15.62
N PHE A 146 -18.29 -7.32 -15.51
CA PHE A 146 -18.34 -8.73 -15.86
C PHE A 146 -19.35 -8.92 -16.97
N SER A 147 -18.97 -9.56 -18.06
CA SER A 147 -19.85 -9.88 -19.16
C SER A 147 -19.64 -11.32 -19.65
N ALA A 148 -20.74 -11.97 -20.01
CA ALA A 148 -20.74 -13.29 -20.63
C ALA A 148 -21.75 -13.30 -21.79
N ALA A 149 -21.48 -14.07 -22.83
CA ALA A 149 -22.35 -14.17 -24.00
C ALA A 149 -23.74 -14.70 -23.59
N GLY A 150 -24.79 -13.90 -23.86
CA GLY A 150 -26.17 -14.25 -23.55
C GLY A 150 -26.64 -13.93 -22.12
N GLU A 151 -25.80 -13.31 -21.30
CA GLU A 151 -26.09 -12.91 -19.94
C GLU A 151 -26.06 -11.38 -19.80
N PRO A 152 -26.82 -10.80 -18.86
CA PRO A 152 -26.73 -9.37 -18.60
C PRO A 152 -25.37 -8.99 -18.03
N THR A 153 -24.84 -7.85 -18.45
CA THR A 153 -23.59 -7.29 -17.93
C THR A 153 -23.77 -6.86 -16.47
N SER A 154 -22.86 -7.31 -15.61
CA SER A 154 -22.82 -6.92 -14.19
C SER A 154 -21.63 -6.00 -13.96
N SER A 155 -21.82 -4.97 -13.15
CA SER A 155 -20.73 -4.08 -12.73
C SER A 155 -20.73 -3.89 -11.21
N THR A 156 -19.54 -3.77 -10.67
CA THR A 156 -19.31 -3.49 -9.24
C THR A 156 -18.41 -2.27 -9.11
N GLU A 157 -18.78 -1.35 -8.25
CA GLU A 157 -17.98 -0.18 -7.91
C GLU A 157 -17.72 -0.15 -6.40
N VAL A 158 -16.48 0.03 -6.01
CA VAL A 158 -16.06 0.17 -4.62
C VAL A 158 -15.35 1.50 -4.46
N ASP A 159 -15.82 2.33 -3.54
CA ASP A 159 -15.17 3.58 -3.15
C ASP A 159 -14.19 3.30 -2.02
N LEU A 160 -12.91 3.65 -2.23
CA LEU A 160 -11.82 3.45 -1.27
C LEU A 160 -11.51 4.70 -0.44
N LYS A 161 -12.28 5.78 -0.60
CA LYS A 161 -12.10 6.97 0.24
C LYS A 161 -12.38 6.64 1.69
N ASP A 162 -11.40 6.89 2.54
CA ASP A 162 -11.48 6.60 3.97
C ASP A 162 -10.51 7.47 4.75
N THR A 163 -10.77 7.58 6.04
CA THR A 163 -9.92 8.26 7.02
C THR A 163 -9.62 7.31 8.16
N TRP A 164 -8.35 7.17 8.51
CA TRP A 164 -7.94 6.30 9.61
C TRP A 164 -6.83 6.93 10.44
N VAL A 165 -6.60 6.35 11.60
CA VAL A 165 -5.54 6.73 12.53
C VAL A 165 -4.56 5.57 12.65
N ASP A 166 -3.28 5.86 12.49
CA ASP A 166 -2.19 4.94 12.75
C ASP A 166 -1.55 5.27 14.08
N LEU A 167 -1.28 4.26 14.88
CA LEU A 167 -0.53 4.36 16.13
C LEU A 167 0.67 3.43 16.09
N GLU A 168 1.85 3.98 16.36
CA GLU A 168 3.10 3.24 16.44
C GLU A 168 3.77 3.51 17.78
N LEU A 169 4.21 2.44 18.43
CA LEU A 169 5.00 2.48 19.66
C LEU A 169 6.25 1.65 19.45
N GLY A 170 7.36 2.16 19.90
CA GLY A 170 8.62 1.44 19.78
C GLY A 170 9.66 1.93 20.76
N GLY A 171 10.70 1.15 20.86
CA GLY A 171 11.82 1.50 21.69
C GLY A 171 13.01 0.57 21.45
N SER A 172 14.18 1.07 21.81
CA SER A 172 15.40 0.28 21.79
C SER A 172 16.20 0.58 23.04
N TRP A 173 16.85 -0.42 23.55
CA TRP A 173 17.70 -0.33 24.73
C TRP A 173 19.00 -1.10 24.54
N GLN A 174 20.13 -0.42 24.70
CA GLN A 174 21.44 -1.05 24.72
C GLN A 174 21.71 -1.57 26.11
N MET A 175 21.68 -2.89 26.29
CA MET A 175 21.94 -3.54 27.58
C MET A 175 23.43 -3.57 27.93
N ASN A 176 24.28 -3.73 26.90
CA ASN A 176 25.72 -3.66 26.98
C ASN A 176 26.31 -3.32 25.60
N LYS A 177 27.65 -3.28 25.47
CA LYS A 177 28.33 -2.88 24.23
C LYS A 177 27.92 -3.69 23.00
N ASP A 178 27.42 -4.91 23.18
CA ASP A 178 27.14 -5.86 22.10
C ASP A 178 25.70 -6.36 22.07
N THR A 179 24.85 -5.92 23.01
CA THR A 179 23.48 -6.43 23.16
C THR A 179 22.46 -5.29 23.13
N TYR A 180 21.50 -5.41 22.22
CA TYR A 180 20.38 -4.48 22.05
C TYR A 180 19.05 -5.20 22.22
N LEU A 181 18.08 -4.53 22.81
CA LEU A 181 16.66 -4.92 22.87
C LEU A 181 15.84 -3.93 22.03
N TYR A 182 14.99 -4.45 21.17
CA TYR A 182 14.06 -3.68 20.32
C TYR A 182 12.61 -4.00 20.66
#